data_ffbc2e67427ddc3fa6fecaf57d1a5a6e
#
_entry.id   ffbc2e67427ddc3fa6fecaf57d1a5a6e
#
_cell.length_a   1.000
_cell.length_b   1.000
_cell.length_c   1.000
_cell.angle_alpha   90.00
_cell.angle_beta   90.00
_cell.angle_gamma   90.00
#
_symmetry.space_group_name_H-M   'P 1'
#
loop_
_entity.id
_entity.type
_entity.pdbx_description
1 polymer ?
#
loop_
_entity_poly.entity_id
_entity_poly.type
_entity_poly.pdbx_seq_one_letter_code
_entity_poly.pdbx_strand_id
1 'polypeptide(L)'
;MHRYIKGAVFERKIIHALIDMGALIAMRGAGSKSAGSIKADIMALFPSGYLVIIQAKNSSSKFKREQEEFMAHKGIQDRRIIWLWATPERYKEDLKRIEKVVK
;
A
#
# COMPACT_ATOMS: atom_id res chain seq x y z
N MET A 1 2.43 -22.92 1.99
CA MET A 1 3.73 -22.63 1.39
C MET A 1 3.63 -21.75 0.17
N HIS A 2 2.75 -22.07 -0.76
CA HIS A 2 2.52 -21.20 -1.92
C HIS A 2 2.01 -19.81 -1.54
N ARG A 3 1.37 -19.69 -0.38
CA ARG A 3 0.85 -18.41 0.09
C ARG A 3 1.93 -17.37 0.37
N TYR A 4 3.08 -17.81 0.90
CA TYR A 4 4.19 -16.86 1.16
C TYR A 4 4.77 -16.34 -0.14
N ILE A 5 4.95 -17.22 -1.11
CA ILE A 5 5.45 -16.84 -2.42
C ILE A 5 4.49 -15.87 -3.09
N LYS A 6 3.18 -16.17 -3.01
CA LYS A 6 2.15 -15.28 -3.58
C LYS A 6 2.14 -13.91 -2.92
N GLY A 7 2.30 -13.85 -1.59
CA GLY A 7 2.36 -12.59 -0.89
C GLY A 7 3.53 -11.73 -1.33
N ALA A 8 4.73 -12.31 -1.38
CA ALA A 8 5.92 -11.60 -1.82
C ALA A 8 5.81 -11.17 -3.28
N VAL A 9 5.24 -12.02 -4.13
CA VAL A 9 5.03 -11.69 -5.55
C VAL A 9 4.06 -10.52 -5.69
N PHE A 10 2.97 -10.54 -4.93
CA PHE A 10 1.98 -9.47 -4.97
C PHE A 10 2.59 -8.14 -4.53
N GLU A 11 3.34 -8.13 -3.43
CA GLU A 11 4.00 -6.92 -2.96
C GLU A 11 4.98 -6.37 -4.00
N ARG A 12 5.76 -7.23 -4.65
CA ARG A 12 6.68 -6.80 -5.72
C ARG A 12 5.94 -6.19 -6.89
N LYS A 13 4.81 -6.77 -7.28
CA LYS A 13 4.00 -6.22 -8.37
C LYS A 13 3.54 -4.80 -8.05
N ILE A 14 3.13 -4.58 -6.80
CA ILE A 14 2.72 -3.25 -6.37
C ILE A 14 3.90 -2.28 -6.39
N ILE A 15 5.05 -2.69 -5.88
CA ILE A 15 6.26 -1.86 -5.87
C ILE A 15 6.66 -1.47 -7.29
N HIS A 16 6.68 -2.44 -8.21
CA HIS A 16 7.03 -2.17 -9.61
C HIS A 16 6.04 -1.19 -10.23
N ALA A 17 4.75 -1.36 -9.95
CA ALA A 17 3.73 -0.44 -10.46
C ALA A 17 3.94 0.98 -9.93
N LEU A 18 4.28 1.13 -8.65
CA LEU A 18 4.55 2.44 -8.06
C LEU A 18 5.76 3.12 -8.70
N ILE A 19 6.83 2.37 -8.95
CA ILE A 19 8.00 2.91 -9.64
C ILE A 19 7.64 3.31 -11.06
N ASP A 20 6.88 2.49 -11.77
CA ASP A 20 6.42 2.80 -13.13
C ASP A 20 5.54 4.06 -13.16
N MET A 21 4.82 4.34 -12.08
CA MET A 21 4.03 5.55 -11.92
C MET A 21 4.87 6.79 -11.61
N GLY A 22 6.15 6.63 -11.37
CA GLY A 22 7.05 7.74 -11.12
C GLY A 22 7.46 7.93 -9.66
N ALA A 23 7.25 6.95 -8.80
CA ALA A 23 7.70 7.05 -7.41
C ALA A 23 9.21 7.21 -7.35
N LEU A 24 9.68 8.11 -6.49
CA LEU A 24 11.10 8.29 -6.23
C LEU A 24 11.67 7.09 -5.48
N ILE A 25 10.88 6.52 -4.61
CA ILE A 25 11.25 5.34 -3.84
C ILE A 25 9.98 4.59 -3.47
N ALA A 26 10.05 3.27 -3.53
CA ALA A 26 9.00 2.41 -3.02
C ALA A 26 9.67 1.32 -2.19
N MET A 27 9.27 1.21 -0.93
CA MET A 27 9.91 0.32 0.04
C MET A 27 8.93 -0.70 0.56
N ARG A 28 9.41 -1.93 0.73
CA ARG A 28 8.69 -2.93 1.51
C ARG A 28 8.94 -2.66 2.98
N GLY A 29 7.88 -2.65 3.76
CA GLY A 29 8.03 -2.65 5.21
C GLY A 29 8.68 -3.95 5.67
N ALA A 30 9.36 -3.90 6.79
CA ALA A 30 10.02 -5.08 7.36
C ALA A 30 9.02 -6.02 8.05
N GLY A 31 7.78 -6.04 7.59
CA GLY A 31 6.73 -6.86 8.16
C GLY A 31 6.49 -6.55 9.62
N SER A 32 6.43 -7.59 10.45
CA SER A 32 6.17 -7.44 11.87
C SER A 32 7.28 -6.71 12.63
N LYS A 33 8.38 -6.38 11.97
CA LYS A 33 9.52 -5.70 12.59
C LYS A 33 9.44 -4.18 12.52
N SER A 34 8.47 -3.64 11.79
CA SER A 34 8.33 -2.20 11.76
C SER A 34 7.88 -1.69 13.13
N ALA A 35 8.50 -0.61 13.58
CA ALA A 35 8.14 0.02 14.83
C ALA A 35 6.96 0.98 14.62
N GLY A 36 6.19 1.19 15.66
CA GLY A 36 5.10 2.15 15.62
C GLY A 36 3.73 1.49 15.54
N SER A 37 2.71 2.31 15.58
CA SER A 37 1.32 1.86 15.61
C SER A 37 0.73 1.59 14.23
N ILE A 38 1.37 2.10 13.18
CA ILE A 38 0.88 1.90 11.82
C ILE A 38 1.65 0.74 11.19
N LYS A 39 0.91 -0.28 10.78
CA LYS A 39 1.49 -1.43 10.10
C LYS A 39 1.20 -1.31 8.61
N ALA A 40 2.25 -1.17 7.81
CA ALA A 40 2.13 -1.07 6.37
C ALA A 40 3.15 -1.97 5.70
N ASP A 41 2.73 -2.62 4.62
CA ASP A 41 3.62 -3.50 3.87
C ASP A 41 4.50 -2.72 2.89
N ILE A 42 3.98 -1.62 2.36
CA ILE A 42 4.65 -0.85 1.32
C ILE A 42 4.45 0.64 1.57
N MET A 43 5.51 1.42 1.31
CA MET A 43 5.45 2.87 1.33
C MET A 43 6.13 3.41 0.08
N ALA A 44 5.58 4.48 -0.49
CA ALA A 44 6.16 5.09 -1.68
C ALA A 44 6.05 6.61 -1.60
N LEU A 45 7.12 7.29 -2.00
CA LEU A 45 7.19 8.75 -2.06
C LEU A 45 7.22 9.20 -3.50
N PHE A 46 6.39 10.17 -3.86
CA PHE A 46 6.32 10.71 -5.21
C PHE A 46 6.92 12.12 -5.28
N PRO A 47 7.41 12.54 -6.46
CA PRO A 47 7.98 13.88 -6.62
C PRO A 47 7.03 15.01 -6.26
N SER A 48 5.74 14.78 -6.38
CA SER A 48 4.72 15.76 -6.01
C SER A 48 4.60 15.97 -4.50
N GLY A 49 5.29 15.17 -3.70
CA GLY A 49 5.23 15.23 -2.25
C GLY A 49 4.22 14.28 -1.63
N TYR A 50 3.51 13.50 -2.45
CA TYR A 50 2.58 12.49 -1.93
C TYR A 50 3.31 11.29 -1.37
N LEU A 51 2.85 10.83 -0.22
CA LEU A 51 3.29 9.59 0.41
C LEU A 51 2.14 8.59 0.32
N VAL A 52 2.40 7.42 -0.26
CA VAL A 52 1.39 6.37 -0.39
C VAL A 52 1.75 5.26 0.59
N ILE A 53 0.80 4.90 1.43
CA ILE A 53 0.97 3.86 2.45
C ILE A 53 0.01 2.72 2.12
N ILE A 54 0.55 1.53 1.90
CA ILE A 54 -0.22 0.40 1.40
C ILE A 54 -0.10 -0.80 2.32
N GLN A 55 -1.23 -1.38 2.65
CA GLN A 55 -1.32 -2.70 3.27
C GLN A 55 -1.83 -3.66 2.21
N ALA A 56 -1.07 -4.71 1.94
CA ALA A 56 -1.41 -5.68 0.89
C ALA A 56 -1.90 -6.98 1.50
N LYS A 57 -3.09 -7.42 1.10
CA LYS A 57 -3.69 -8.66 1.58
C LYS A 57 -4.36 -9.41 0.44
N ASN A 58 -4.41 -10.74 0.56
CA ASN A 58 -5.03 -11.57 -0.47
C ASN A 58 -6.55 -11.42 -0.55
N SER A 59 -7.19 -10.99 0.54
CA SER A 59 -8.63 -10.83 0.59
C SER A 59 -9.00 -9.83 1.67
N SER A 60 -9.90 -8.90 1.34
CA SER A 60 -10.41 -7.94 2.32
C SER A 60 -11.44 -8.56 3.25
N SER A 61 -12.23 -9.52 2.77
CA SER A 61 -13.29 -10.11 3.59
C SER A 61 -12.74 -10.91 4.77
N LYS A 62 -11.59 -11.53 4.60
CA LYS A 62 -10.96 -12.35 5.63
C LYS A 62 -10.26 -11.51 6.71
N PHE A 63 -9.92 -10.27 6.39
CA PHE A 63 -9.16 -9.39 7.27
C PHE A 63 -9.90 -8.08 7.54
N LYS A 64 -11.21 -8.17 7.67
CA LYS A 64 -12.06 -7.00 7.80
C LYS A 64 -11.66 -6.09 8.96
N ARG A 65 -11.35 -6.68 10.11
CA ARG A 65 -10.96 -5.93 11.28
C ARG A 65 -9.62 -5.20 11.06
N GLU A 66 -8.65 -5.90 10.47
CA GLU A 66 -7.37 -5.28 10.15
C GLU A 66 -7.53 -4.16 9.14
N GLN A 67 -8.40 -4.36 8.16
CA GLN A 67 -8.70 -3.33 7.17
C GLN A 67 -9.28 -2.09 7.83
N GLU A 68 -10.24 -2.26 8.73
CA GLU A 68 -10.85 -1.15 9.44
C GLU A 68 -9.83 -0.38 10.27
N GLU A 69 -8.96 -1.10 10.98
CA GLU A 69 -7.90 -0.48 11.78
C GLU A 69 -6.92 0.30 10.90
N PHE A 70 -6.53 -0.27 9.78
CA PHE A 70 -5.62 0.40 8.84
C PHE A 70 -6.28 1.65 8.25
N MET A 71 -7.50 1.54 7.76
CA MET A 71 -8.19 2.64 7.10
C MET A 71 -8.62 3.73 8.08
N ALA A 72 -8.66 3.43 9.38
CA ALA A 72 -8.92 4.45 10.39
C ALA A 72 -7.87 5.55 10.39
N HIS A 73 -6.65 5.24 9.96
CA HIS A 73 -5.58 6.23 9.86
C HIS A 73 -5.81 7.26 8.74
N LYS A 74 -6.74 6.98 7.83
CA LYS A 74 -7.09 7.92 6.78
C LYS A 74 -7.55 9.27 7.33
N GLY A 75 -7.96 9.31 8.60
CA GLY A 75 -8.34 10.56 9.28
C GLY A 75 -7.16 11.42 9.70
N ILE A 76 -5.92 10.93 9.57
CA ILE A 76 -4.76 11.75 9.84
C ILE A 76 -4.75 12.91 8.85
N GLN A 77 -4.65 14.09 9.41
CA GLN A 77 -4.82 15.35 8.69
C GLN A 77 -3.59 15.69 7.86
N ASP A 78 -3.39 14.98 6.80
CA ASP A 78 -2.43 15.39 5.78
C ASP A 78 -2.96 14.94 4.43
N ARG A 79 -3.30 15.91 3.58
CA ARG A 79 -3.89 15.65 2.27
C ARG A 79 -2.92 15.02 1.29
N ARG A 80 -1.63 14.95 1.65
CA ARG A 80 -0.60 14.35 0.79
C ARG A 80 -0.29 12.91 1.18
N ILE A 81 -1.02 12.35 2.15
CA ILE A 81 -0.87 10.95 2.52
C ILE A 81 -2.05 10.17 1.96
N ILE A 82 -1.75 9.15 1.17
CA ILE A 82 -2.76 8.29 0.57
C ILE A 82 -2.66 6.92 1.21
N TRP A 83 -3.79 6.41 1.70
CA TRP A 83 -3.89 5.12 2.36
C TRP A 83 -4.60 4.14 1.42
N LEU A 84 -3.99 2.99 1.18
CA LEU A 84 -4.57 1.98 0.31
C LEU A 84 -4.50 0.60 0.94
N TRP A 85 -5.66 -0.05 0.99
CA TRP A 85 -5.75 -1.48 1.29
C TRP A 85 -5.81 -2.21 -0.04
N ALA A 86 -4.70 -2.84 -0.43
CA ALA A 86 -4.57 -3.45 -1.75
C ALA A 86 -4.88 -4.92 -1.73
N THR A 87 -5.72 -5.36 -2.67
CA THR A 87 -6.02 -6.77 -2.90
C THR A 87 -5.72 -7.12 -4.36
N PRO A 88 -5.45 -8.40 -4.67
CA PRO A 88 -5.15 -8.79 -6.05
C PRO A 88 -6.24 -8.42 -7.05
N GLU A 89 -7.50 -8.41 -6.62
CA GLU A 89 -8.62 -8.12 -7.51
C GLU A 89 -8.74 -6.64 -7.85
N ARG A 90 -8.30 -5.75 -6.95
CA ARG A 90 -8.59 -4.32 -7.07
C ARG A 90 -7.38 -3.42 -7.18
N TYR A 91 -6.19 -3.91 -6.89
CA TYR A 91 -5.03 -3.03 -6.77
C TYR A 91 -4.71 -2.25 -8.05
N LYS A 92 -4.91 -2.86 -9.20
CA LYS A 92 -4.61 -2.17 -10.48
C LYS A 92 -5.49 -0.94 -10.68
N GLU A 93 -6.78 -1.07 -10.41
CA GLU A 93 -7.71 0.05 -10.51
C GLU A 93 -7.42 1.12 -9.47
N ASP A 94 -7.13 0.69 -8.25
CA ASP A 94 -6.82 1.62 -7.16
C ASP A 94 -5.55 2.40 -7.48
N LEU A 95 -4.51 1.74 -8.01
CA LEU A 95 -3.28 2.42 -8.38
C LEU A 95 -3.48 3.40 -9.54
N LYS A 96 -4.37 3.10 -10.48
CA LYS A 96 -4.69 4.03 -11.55
C LYS A 96 -5.29 5.32 -10.99
N ARG A 97 -6.16 5.20 -9.99
CA ARG A 97 -6.75 6.39 -9.34
C ARG A 97 -5.69 7.17 -8.60
N ILE A 98 -4.80 6.48 -7.90
CA ILE A 98 -3.70 7.12 -7.18
C ILE A 98 -2.76 7.83 -8.15
N GLU A 99 -2.48 7.24 -9.30
CA GLU A 99 -1.62 7.84 -10.31
C GLU A 99 -2.12 9.22 -10.73
N LYS A 100 -3.43 9.37 -10.89
CA LYS A 100 -4.02 10.66 -11.25
C LYS A 100 -3.82 11.72 -10.17
N VAL A 101 -3.77 11.30 -8.92
CA VAL A 101 -3.61 12.22 -7.80
C VAL A 101 -2.15 12.63 -7.60
N VAL A 102 -1.23 11.67 -7.70
CA VAL A 102 0.19 11.92 -7.39
C VAL A 102 0.96 12.58 -8.51
N LYS A 103 0.40 12.61 -9.69
CA LYS A 103 0.95 13.38 -10.80
C LYS A 103 0.50 14.85 -10.70
#